data_18bee1be8b64446b8b7b1dfa72d0c6b8
#
_entry.id   18bee1be8b64446b8b7b1dfa72d0c6b8
#
_cell.length_a   1.000
_cell.length_b   1.000
_cell.length_c   1.000
_cell.angle_alpha   90.00
_cell.angle_beta   90.00
_cell.angle_gamma   90.00
#
_symmetry.space_group_name_H-M   'P 1'
#
loop_
_entity.id
_entity.type
_entity.pdbx_description
1 polymer ?
#
loop_
_entity_poly.entity_id
_entity_poly.type
_entity_poly.pdbx_seq_one_letter_code
_entity_poly.pdbx_strand_id
1 'polypeptide(L)'
;MAPEIFWKQSEDGSCFRCSDSYLRRWLHGTMLWSERRATRAAQKLPDDWEQLCLRAFVRIAYGIKEEDIPSELFVNSDQTQVVYAQGSKLTWTKTGSHQVTVIGDDEKRAFTVVVSVSNSGELLPFQAIYQGYSTKTCPSKSAKDYAATDAAGFRFEFSKSKTYWSTHETMHSLVDNIIEPYFAKQKAKLGLPPSQKAIWQIDVWSVHRSAEFRGWMKDHYPNIILDFVPGGCTPVWQACDTGIQRIFKHSLKRSYHQDIVTAILKQMEDGTDAIRVDKRLGILRDQSVSWLWKAHQTLNKPEIVKKVHTFYCTLNITCSHHLPPGIPAVSYR
;
A
#
# COMPACT_ATOMS: atom_id res chain seq x y z
N MET A 1 -27.67 25.55 -21.24
CA MET A 1 -28.48 24.63 -20.42
C MET A 1 -29.92 25.04 -20.61
N ALA A 2 -30.83 24.11 -20.81
CA ALA A 2 -32.24 24.37 -21.01
C ALA A 2 -32.97 24.19 -19.65
N PRO A 3 -33.04 25.21 -18.80
CA PRO A 3 -33.65 25.11 -17.48
C PRO A 3 -35.15 24.71 -17.53
N GLU A 4 -35.77 24.95 -18.67
CA GLU A 4 -37.18 24.63 -18.95
C GLU A 4 -37.50 23.12 -18.80
N ILE A 5 -36.51 22.20 -18.99
CA ILE A 5 -36.70 20.78 -18.81
C ILE A 5 -37.08 20.41 -17.37
N PHE A 6 -36.57 21.15 -16.37
CA PHE A 6 -36.81 20.90 -14.98
C PHE A 6 -38.21 21.37 -14.52
N TRP A 7 -38.90 22.17 -15.33
CA TRP A 7 -40.23 22.73 -15.04
C TRP A 7 -41.35 21.96 -15.74
N LYS A 8 -41.02 21.06 -16.69
CA LYS A 8 -42.00 20.21 -17.34
C LYS A 8 -42.56 19.20 -16.33
N GLN A 9 -43.87 19.19 -16.18
CA GLN A 9 -44.56 18.16 -15.45
C GLN A 9 -44.93 17.00 -16.37
N SER A 10 -44.73 15.79 -15.88
CA SER A 10 -45.23 14.56 -16.51
C SER A 10 -46.76 14.45 -16.38
N GLU A 11 -47.39 13.55 -17.11
CA GLU A 11 -48.83 13.31 -17.06
C GLU A 11 -49.36 12.97 -15.67
N ASP A 12 -48.47 12.45 -14.79
CA ASP A 12 -48.72 12.13 -13.38
C ASP A 12 -48.50 13.34 -12.43
N GLY A 13 -48.21 14.54 -12.97
CA GLY A 13 -47.97 15.76 -12.19
C GLY A 13 -46.55 15.85 -11.59
N SER A 14 -45.70 14.86 -11.77
CA SER A 14 -44.31 14.89 -11.26
C SER A 14 -43.39 15.73 -12.15
N CYS A 15 -42.46 16.48 -11.52
CA CYS A 15 -41.43 17.20 -12.25
C CYS A 15 -40.27 16.24 -12.65
N PHE A 16 -39.66 16.55 -13.77
CA PHE A 16 -38.51 15.80 -14.23
C PHE A 16 -37.41 15.77 -13.15
N ARG A 17 -36.98 14.58 -12.77
CA ARG A 17 -35.85 14.35 -11.85
C ARG A 17 -34.70 13.73 -12.60
N CYS A 18 -33.56 14.44 -12.64
CA CYS A 18 -32.31 13.94 -13.19
C CYS A 18 -31.68 12.95 -12.17
N SER A 19 -32.26 11.76 -12.06
CA SER A 19 -31.74 10.72 -11.17
C SER A 19 -30.49 10.05 -11.77
N ASP A 20 -29.64 9.46 -10.92
CA ASP A 20 -28.48 8.68 -11.36
C ASP A 20 -28.86 7.57 -12.33
N SER A 21 -30.00 6.92 -12.12
CA SER A 21 -30.52 5.88 -13.00
C SER A 21 -30.94 6.43 -14.38
N TYR A 22 -31.50 7.63 -14.41
CA TYR A 22 -31.82 8.32 -15.66
C TYR A 22 -30.54 8.71 -16.41
N LEU A 23 -29.59 9.33 -15.72
CA LEU A 23 -28.30 9.72 -16.29
C LEU A 23 -27.54 8.51 -16.86
N ARG A 24 -27.47 7.42 -16.12
CA ARG A 24 -26.83 6.18 -16.59
C ARG A 24 -27.50 5.64 -17.84
N ARG A 25 -28.84 5.56 -17.88
CA ARG A 25 -29.59 5.10 -19.07
C ARG A 25 -29.36 6.03 -20.26
N TRP A 26 -29.40 7.33 -20.05
CA TRP A 26 -29.19 8.32 -21.11
C TRP A 26 -27.75 8.24 -21.66
N LEU A 27 -26.76 8.18 -20.78
CA LEU A 27 -25.36 8.03 -21.18
C LEU A 27 -25.13 6.73 -21.96
N HIS A 28 -25.73 5.63 -21.53
CA HIS A 28 -25.61 4.36 -22.25
C HIS A 28 -26.39 4.34 -23.57
N GLY A 29 -27.64 4.74 -23.56
CA GLY A 29 -28.53 4.60 -24.72
C GLY A 29 -28.35 5.70 -25.77
N THR A 30 -28.18 6.96 -25.33
CA THR A 30 -28.14 8.11 -26.25
C THR A 30 -26.70 8.50 -26.62
N MET A 31 -25.79 8.54 -25.62
CA MET A 31 -24.42 8.96 -25.85
C MET A 31 -23.49 7.79 -26.19
N LEU A 32 -23.95 6.55 -26.04
CA LEU A 32 -23.15 5.32 -26.21
C LEU A 32 -21.87 5.33 -25.34
N TRP A 33 -21.99 5.89 -24.16
CA TRP A 33 -20.91 5.95 -23.19
C TRP A 33 -21.08 4.85 -22.12
N SER A 34 -19.96 4.32 -21.63
CA SER A 34 -19.92 3.38 -20.53
C SER A 34 -19.00 3.88 -19.42
N GLU A 35 -19.33 3.57 -18.19
CA GLU A 35 -18.50 3.87 -17.05
C GLU A 35 -17.26 2.99 -17.04
N ARG A 36 -16.07 3.57 -17.16
CA ARG A 36 -14.79 2.86 -17.24
C ARG A 36 -13.78 3.42 -16.26
N ARG A 37 -12.86 2.57 -15.83
CA ARG A 37 -11.68 3.03 -15.11
C ARG A 37 -10.69 3.65 -16.09
N ALA A 38 -10.02 4.73 -15.66
CA ALA A 38 -8.88 5.27 -16.42
C ALA A 38 -7.84 4.16 -16.60
N THR A 39 -7.41 3.95 -17.84
CA THR A 39 -6.31 3.02 -18.13
C THR A 39 -4.98 3.71 -17.84
N ARG A 40 -4.13 3.05 -17.06
CA ARG A 40 -2.71 3.40 -16.96
C ARG A 40 -1.94 2.51 -17.89
N ALA A 41 -0.85 3.02 -18.48
CA ALA A 41 0.09 2.17 -19.20
C ALA A 41 0.54 1.04 -18.23
N ALA A 42 0.32 -0.20 -18.63
CA ALA A 42 0.81 -1.33 -17.85
C ALA A 42 2.35 -1.24 -17.79
N GLN A 43 2.90 -1.35 -16.60
CA GLN A 43 4.34 -1.49 -16.46
C GLN A 43 4.72 -2.80 -17.13
N LYS A 44 5.45 -2.71 -18.25
CA LYS A 44 5.91 -3.89 -18.97
C LYS A 44 6.96 -4.61 -18.12
N LEU A 45 6.77 -5.91 -17.95
CA LEU A 45 7.83 -6.76 -17.43
C LEU A 45 9.01 -6.76 -18.42
N PRO A 46 10.26 -6.85 -17.95
CA PRO A 46 11.41 -7.11 -18.81
C PRO A 46 11.21 -8.39 -19.62
N ASP A 47 11.76 -8.46 -20.82
CA ASP A 47 11.61 -9.65 -21.68
C ASP A 47 12.21 -10.91 -21.02
N ASP A 48 13.23 -10.74 -20.16
CA ASP A 48 13.92 -11.80 -19.42
C ASP A 48 13.44 -11.93 -17.95
N TRP A 49 12.25 -11.42 -17.62
CA TRP A 49 11.75 -11.38 -16.23
C TRP A 49 11.77 -12.73 -15.51
N GLU A 50 11.50 -13.83 -16.22
CA GLU A 50 11.51 -15.18 -15.65
C GLU A 50 12.90 -15.58 -15.16
N GLN A 51 13.94 -15.28 -15.96
CA GLN A 51 15.31 -15.54 -15.60
C GLN A 51 15.78 -14.65 -14.44
N LEU A 52 15.36 -13.38 -14.42
CA LEU A 52 15.67 -12.46 -13.32
C LEU A 52 15.04 -12.96 -12.02
N CYS A 53 13.78 -13.40 -12.07
CA CYS A 53 13.10 -13.99 -10.92
C CYS A 53 13.72 -15.30 -10.47
N LEU A 54 14.10 -16.19 -11.40
CA LEU A 54 14.78 -17.44 -11.07
C LEU A 54 16.13 -17.20 -10.37
N ARG A 55 16.93 -16.28 -10.87
CA ARG A 55 18.21 -15.89 -10.22
C ARG A 55 18.00 -15.35 -8.81
N ALA A 56 16.98 -14.51 -8.62
CA ALA A 56 16.63 -13.98 -7.31
C ALA A 56 16.16 -15.09 -6.36
N PHE A 57 15.35 -16.03 -6.86
CA PHE A 57 14.90 -17.19 -6.10
C PHE A 57 16.07 -18.06 -5.63
N VAL A 58 16.98 -18.42 -6.53
CA VAL A 58 18.16 -19.24 -6.20
C VAL A 58 19.03 -18.52 -5.16
N ARG A 59 19.25 -17.20 -5.30
CA ARG A 59 20.01 -16.40 -4.33
C ARG A 59 19.38 -16.44 -2.93
N ILE A 60 18.06 -16.25 -2.84
CA ILE A 60 17.32 -16.28 -1.57
C ILE A 60 17.35 -17.70 -0.98
N ALA A 61 17.04 -18.73 -1.78
CA ALA A 61 17.04 -20.11 -1.33
C ALA A 61 18.42 -20.56 -0.83
N TYR A 62 19.49 -20.14 -1.50
CA TYR A 62 20.86 -20.37 -1.07
C TYR A 62 21.15 -19.67 0.26
N GLY A 63 20.82 -18.39 0.39
CA GLY A 63 21.01 -17.64 1.64
C GLY A 63 20.24 -18.24 2.82
N ILE A 64 18.99 -18.65 2.60
CA ILE A 64 18.18 -19.32 3.63
C ILE A 64 18.84 -20.62 4.09
N LYS A 65 19.33 -21.42 3.13
CA LYS A 65 19.94 -22.73 3.41
C LYS A 65 21.28 -22.58 4.13
N GLU A 66 22.16 -21.72 3.65
CA GLU A 66 23.53 -21.55 4.20
C GLU A 66 23.53 -20.92 5.61
N GLU A 67 22.57 -20.05 5.88
CA GLU A 67 22.48 -19.30 7.14
C GLU A 67 21.36 -19.80 8.06
N ASP A 68 20.71 -20.94 7.74
CA ASP A 68 19.59 -21.54 8.49
C ASP A 68 18.52 -20.52 8.90
N ILE A 69 18.08 -19.68 7.95
CA ILE A 69 17.17 -18.57 8.23
C ILE A 69 15.73 -19.07 8.34
N PRO A 70 15.09 -19.00 9.51
CA PRO A 70 13.68 -19.36 9.66
C PRO A 70 12.75 -18.33 9.03
N SER A 71 11.51 -18.73 8.77
CA SER A 71 10.49 -17.89 8.12
C SER A 71 10.20 -16.57 8.87
N GLU A 72 10.36 -16.56 10.18
CA GLU A 72 10.21 -15.41 11.06
C GLU A 72 11.28 -14.34 10.80
N LEU A 73 12.44 -14.76 10.36
CA LEU A 73 13.59 -13.88 10.07
C LEU A 73 13.70 -13.50 8.59
N PHE A 74 12.62 -13.68 7.81
CA PHE A 74 12.51 -13.16 6.47
C PHE A 74 11.36 -12.15 6.40
N VAL A 75 11.68 -10.88 6.15
CA VAL A 75 10.73 -9.77 6.05
C VAL A 75 10.80 -9.17 4.64
N ASN A 76 9.63 -8.95 4.04
CA ASN A 76 9.46 -8.16 2.82
C ASN A 76 8.83 -6.81 3.18
N SER A 77 9.42 -5.73 2.72
CA SER A 77 8.90 -4.36 2.91
C SER A 77 8.70 -3.66 1.59
N ASP A 78 7.63 -2.86 1.52
CA ASP A 78 7.33 -2.05 0.37
C ASP A 78 6.73 -0.71 0.76
N GLN A 79 6.97 0.31 -0.08
CA GLN A 79 6.49 1.67 0.10
C GLN A 79 5.30 1.94 -0.79
N THR A 80 4.23 2.44 -0.22
CA THR A 80 3.04 2.78 -0.98
C THR A 80 2.59 4.21 -0.73
N GLN A 81 2.24 4.89 -1.81
CA GLN A 81 1.59 6.20 -1.74
C GLN A 81 0.15 6.05 -1.27
N VAL A 82 -0.24 6.88 -0.31
CA VAL A 82 -1.60 7.03 0.17
C VAL A 82 -2.10 8.44 -0.13
N VAL A 83 -3.05 8.55 -1.02
CA VAL A 83 -3.74 9.81 -1.33
C VAL A 83 -4.81 10.05 -0.26
N TYR A 84 -4.89 11.26 0.31
CA TYR A 84 -5.81 11.58 1.40
C TYR A 84 -7.28 11.48 1.00
N ALA A 85 -7.66 12.11 -0.09
CA ALA A 85 -9.05 12.13 -0.55
C ALA A 85 -9.21 11.22 -1.78
N GLN A 86 -9.51 9.96 -1.55
CA GLN A 86 -9.62 8.96 -2.61
C GLN A 86 -10.99 9.06 -3.32
N GLY A 87 -11.04 9.80 -4.42
CA GLY A 87 -12.21 9.84 -5.31
C GLY A 87 -12.50 8.53 -6.05
N SER A 88 -13.60 8.51 -6.82
CA SER A 88 -13.84 7.43 -7.78
C SER A 88 -12.85 7.53 -8.93
N LYS A 89 -12.30 6.37 -9.33
CA LYS A 89 -11.46 6.26 -10.54
C LYS A 89 -12.29 5.94 -11.79
N LEU A 90 -13.61 5.95 -11.67
CA LEU A 90 -14.51 5.71 -12.79
C LEU A 90 -14.84 7.03 -13.47
N THR A 91 -14.86 7.03 -14.78
CA THR A 91 -15.29 8.13 -15.61
C THR A 91 -16.15 7.61 -16.76
N TRP A 92 -16.91 8.50 -17.39
CA TRP A 92 -17.72 8.16 -18.54
C TRP A 92 -16.94 8.41 -19.82
N THR A 93 -16.99 7.47 -20.74
CA THR A 93 -16.36 7.57 -22.06
C THR A 93 -17.15 6.76 -23.07
N LYS A 94 -16.89 6.99 -24.37
CA LYS A 94 -17.52 6.25 -25.44
C LYS A 94 -17.28 4.75 -25.29
N THR A 95 -18.33 3.96 -25.49
CA THR A 95 -18.23 2.49 -25.44
C THR A 95 -17.23 1.97 -26.46
N GLY A 96 -16.35 1.07 -26.05
CA GLY A 96 -15.29 0.53 -26.89
C GLY A 96 -13.97 1.32 -26.89
N SER A 97 -13.87 2.44 -26.16
CA SER A 97 -12.60 3.18 -26.03
C SER A 97 -11.51 2.31 -25.39
N HIS A 98 -10.38 2.18 -26.06
CA HIS A 98 -9.21 1.44 -25.56
C HIS A 98 -8.43 2.24 -24.52
N GLN A 99 -8.38 3.57 -24.69
CA GLN A 99 -7.71 4.49 -23.77
C GLN A 99 -8.73 5.48 -23.20
N VAL A 100 -8.73 5.62 -21.88
CA VAL A 100 -9.63 6.53 -21.16
C VAL A 100 -8.80 7.61 -20.49
N THR A 101 -8.85 8.82 -21.04
CA THR A 101 -8.19 10.00 -20.48
C THR A 101 -9.17 10.73 -19.57
N VAL A 102 -8.73 11.05 -18.36
CA VAL A 102 -9.52 11.81 -17.37
C VAL A 102 -8.91 13.20 -17.24
N ILE A 103 -9.73 14.22 -17.47
CA ILE A 103 -9.41 15.61 -17.17
C ILE A 103 -10.12 15.93 -15.85
N GLY A 104 -9.38 16.16 -14.79
CA GLY A 104 -9.93 16.52 -13.48
C GLY A 104 -8.83 16.88 -12.50
N ASP A 105 -9.17 17.63 -11.47
CA ASP A 105 -8.26 17.91 -10.36
C ASP A 105 -8.11 16.63 -9.52
N ASP A 106 -7.07 15.86 -9.82
CA ASP A 106 -6.68 14.74 -8.98
C ASP A 106 -6.18 15.29 -7.63
N GLU A 107 -6.67 14.70 -6.55
CA GLU A 107 -6.11 14.96 -5.22
C GLU A 107 -4.63 14.56 -5.22
N LYS A 108 -3.76 15.54 -5.17
CA LYS A 108 -2.30 15.33 -5.22
C LYS A 108 -1.67 15.20 -3.83
N ARG A 109 -2.41 15.59 -2.78
CA ARG A 109 -1.91 15.51 -1.41
C ARG A 109 -1.87 14.06 -0.98
N ALA A 110 -0.70 13.62 -0.57
CA ALA A 110 -0.47 12.23 -0.22
C ALA A 110 0.60 12.14 0.87
N PHE A 111 0.74 10.95 1.43
CA PHE A 111 1.83 10.53 2.30
C PHE A 111 2.28 9.13 1.91
N THR A 112 3.46 8.73 2.35
CA THR A 112 3.99 7.38 2.11
C THR A 112 3.74 6.52 3.34
N VAL A 113 3.41 5.25 3.11
CA VAL A 113 3.39 4.23 4.16
C VAL A 113 4.31 3.09 3.76
N VAL A 114 5.18 2.70 4.67
CA VAL A 114 5.98 1.48 4.54
C VAL A 114 5.22 0.36 5.23
N VAL A 115 4.94 -0.68 4.47
CA VAL A 115 4.28 -1.90 4.93
C VAL A 115 5.30 -3.03 4.90
N SER A 116 5.45 -3.72 6.02
CA SER A 116 6.41 -4.81 6.17
C SER A 116 5.69 -6.06 6.67
N VAL A 117 5.96 -7.20 6.06
CA VAL A 117 5.38 -8.50 6.42
C VAL A 117 6.46 -9.57 6.51
N SER A 118 6.34 -10.47 7.48
CA SER A 118 7.22 -11.61 7.59
C SER A 118 6.68 -12.83 6.82
N ASN A 119 7.59 -13.71 6.43
CA ASN A 119 7.23 -14.97 5.77
C ASN A 119 6.45 -15.92 6.70
N SER A 120 6.60 -15.76 8.02
CA SER A 120 5.82 -16.52 9.03
C SER A 120 4.37 -16.06 9.17
N GLY A 121 4.01 -14.93 8.57
CA GLY A 121 2.64 -14.41 8.58
C GLY A 121 2.37 -13.26 9.55
N GLU A 122 3.41 -12.60 10.04
CA GLU A 122 3.26 -11.42 10.90
C GLU A 122 3.30 -10.14 10.09
N LEU A 123 2.41 -9.20 10.42
CA LEU A 123 2.43 -7.82 9.92
C LEU A 123 3.19 -6.95 10.92
N LEU A 124 4.23 -6.27 10.47
CA LEU A 124 4.99 -5.36 11.31
C LEU A 124 4.24 -4.02 11.47
N PRO A 125 4.59 -3.20 12.47
CA PRO A 125 4.08 -1.84 12.60
C PRO A 125 4.33 -1.01 11.34
N PHE A 126 3.42 -0.07 11.04
CA PHE A 126 3.61 0.81 9.88
C PHE A 126 4.50 2.00 10.21
N GLN A 127 5.32 2.39 9.23
CA GLN A 127 5.92 3.72 9.20
C GLN A 127 5.13 4.58 8.20
N ALA A 128 4.68 5.75 8.63
CA ALA A 128 4.00 6.72 7.78
C ALA A 128 4.81 8.00 7.69
N ILE A 129 5.12 8.45 6.46
CA ILE A 129 6.01 9.57 6.17
C ILE A 129 5.20 10.68 5.53
N TYR A 130 5.12 11.82 6.21
CA TYR A 130 4.38 13.01 5.80
C TYR A 130 5.31 14.05 5.19
N GLN A 131 4.82 14.75 4.17
CA GLN A 131 5.53 15.85 3.57
C GLN A 131 5.74 16.97 4.58
N GLY A 132 6.97 17.42 4.76
CA GLY A 132 7.27 18.60 5.58
C GLY A 132 8.61 18.56 6.28
N TYR A 133 8.88 19.61 7.07
CA TYR A 133 10.20 19.87 7.66
C TYR A 133 10.21 19.80 9.20
N SER A 134 9.08 19.51 9.82
CA SER A 134 8.98 19.47 11.28
C SER A 134 7.90 18.51 11.75
N THR A 135 7.93 18.16 13.04
CA THR A 135 6.91 17.33 13.69
C THR A 135 5.49 17.89 13.59
N LYS A 136 5.32 19.20 13.37
CA LYS A 136 4.01 19.83 13.12
C LYS A 136 3.33 19.32 11.83
N THR A 137 4.07 18.66 10.96
CA THR A 137 3.54 18.06 9.74
C THR A 137 3.12 16.61 9.91
N CYS A 138 3.39 16.00 11.06
CA CYS A 138 2.86 14.70 11.46
C CYS A 138 1.46 14.86 12.09
N PRO A 139 0.72 13.75 12.26
CA PRO A 139 -0.53 13.75 13.01
C PRO A 139 -0.34 14.22 14.45
N SER A 140 -1.38 14.84 15.01
CA SER A 140 -1.42 15.21 16.42
C SER A 140 -1.39 13.96 17.31
N LYS A 141 -0.69 14.04 18.45
CA LYS A 141 -0.74 12.99 19.49
C LYS A 141 -2.13 12.80 20.08
N SER A 142 -3.02 13.80 19.95
CA SER A 142 -4.43 13.75 20.35
C SER A 142 -5.35 13.16 19.26
N ALA A 143 -4.82 12.79 18.09
CA ALA A 143 -5.59 12.17 17.03
C ALA A 143 -6.20 10.85 17.49
N LYS A 144 -7.39 10.55 16.98
CA LYS A 144 -8.07 9.29 17.28
C LYS A 144 -7.17 8.10 16.97
N ASP A 145 -7.11 7.13 17.87
CA ASP A 145 -6.31 5.90 17.82
C ASP A 145 -4.77 6.12 17.85
N TYR A 146 -4.29 7.36 18.08
CA TYR A 146 -2.84 7.62 18.15
C TYR A 146 -2.16 6.79 19.22
N ALA A 147 -2.71 6.77 20.46
CA ALA A 147 -2.13 6.00 21.55
C ALA A 147 -2.05 4.49 21.25
N ALA A 148 -3.07 3.95 20.55
CA ALA A 148 -3.08 2.55 20.15
C ALA A 148 -2.01 2.25 19.08
N THR A 149 -1.83 3.15 18.12
CA THR A 149 -0.80 3.00 17.07
C THR A 149 0.61 3.15 17.65
N ASP A 150 0.81 4.08 18.57
CA ASP A 150 2.10 4.28 19.26
C ASP A 150 2.48 3.05 20.11
N ALA A 151 1.52 2.53 20.88
CA ALA A 151 1.71 1.29 21.66
C ALA A 151 1.97 0.06 20.75
N ALA A 152 1.44 0.04 19.54
CA ALA A 152 1.74 -0.99 18.54
C ALA A 152 3.08 -0.79 17.82
N GLY A 153 3.82 0.29 18.11
CA GLY A 153 5.13 0.56 17.56
C GLY A 153 5.13 1.31 16.20
N PHE A 154 4.00 1.92 15.80
CA PHE A 154 3.95 2.72 14.58
C PHE A 154 4.87 3.93 14.66
N ARG A 155 5.37 4.35 13.48
CA ARG A 155 6.18 5.55 13.34
C ARG A 155 5.50 6.56 12.43
N PHE A 156 5.29 7.77 12.95
CA PHE A 156 4.77 8.92 12.21
C PHE A 156 5.89 9.93 12.06
N GLU A 157 6.38 10.08 10.84
CA GLU A 157 7.60 10.84 10.56
C GLU A 157 7.37 11.87 9.46
N PHE A 158 8.25 12.81 9.35
CA PHE A 158 8.24 13.81 8.26
C PHE A 158 9.48 13.65 7.38
N SER A 159 9.31 13.91 6.09
CA SER A 159 10.33 13.63 5.07
C SER A 159 11.52 14.61 5.07
N LYS A 160 11.48 15.69 5.82
CA LYS A 160 12.41 16.84 5.74
C LYS A 160 12.53 17.44 4.33
N SER A 161 11.51 17.27 3.50
CA SER A 161 11.51 17.69 2.10
C SER A 161 10.16 18.23 1.65
N LYS A 162 10.11 18.78 0.42
CA LYS A 162 8.88 19.18 -0.26
C LYS A 162 8.07 17.99 -0.82
N THR A 163 8.49 16.78 -0.58
CA THR A 163 7.82 15.56 -1.02
C THR A 163 7.54 14.66 0.18
N TYR A 164 6.72 13.63 0.01
CA TYR A 164 6.42 12.62 1.02
C TYR A 164 7.23 11.33 0.83
N TRP A 165 8.25 11.34 -0.04
CA TRP A 165 9.10 10.18 -0.26
C TRP A 165 10.04 9.93 0.92
N SER A 166 10.38 8.67 1.14
CA SER A 166 11.37 8.29 2.15
C SER A 166 12.73 8.92 1.84
N THR A 167 13.47 9.24 2.88
CA THR A 167 14.84 9.73 2.83
C THR A 167 15.76 8.74 3.53
N HIS A 168 17.08 8.91 3.47
CA HIS A 168 18.03 8.09 4.23
C HIS A 168 17.67 8.04 5.72
N GLU A 169 17.35 9.18 6.31
CA GLU A 169 17.01 9.30 7.74
C GLU A 169 15.74 8.51 8.10
N THR A 170 14.68 8.60 7.27
CA THR A 170 13.46 7.82 7.53
C THR A 170 13.68 6.34 7.29
N MET A 171 14.59 5.97 6.39
CA MET A 171 14.98 4.55 6.20
C MET A 171 15.83 4.04 7.36
N HIS A 172 16.75 4.82 7.90
CA HIS A 172 17.47 4.47 9.13
C HIS A 172 16.47 4.27 10.28
N SER A 173 15.54 5.21 10.46
CA SER A 173 14.50 5.10 11.49
C SER A 173 13.62 3.85 11.31
N LEU A 174 13.29 3.45 10.08
CA LEU A 174 12.57 2.20 9.81
C LEU A 174 13.35 0.98 10.33
N VAL A 175 14.64 0.94 10.05
CA VAL A 175 15.50 -0.16 10.50
C VAL A 175 15.63 -0.16 12.02
N ASP A 176 16.00 0.98 12.61
CA ASP A 176 16.26 1.12 14.04
C ASP A 176 15.03 0.83 14.91
N ASN A 177 13.84 1.21 14.44
CA ASN A 177 12.63 1.19 15.27
C ASN A 177 11.62 0.09 14.90
N ILE A 178 11.73 -0.55 13.74
CA ILE A 178 10.75 -1.54 13.28
C ILE A 178 11.43 -2.84 12.86
N ILE A 179 12.38 -2.80 11.92
CA ILE A 179 12.93 -4.01 11.30
C ILE A 179 13.85 -4.75 12.28
N GLU A 180 14.85 -4.07 12.83
CA GLU A 180 15.78 -4.69 13.78
C GLU A 180 15.09 -5.14 15.06
N PRO A 181 14.26 -4.32 15.73
CA PRO A 181 13.53 -4.77 16.93
C PRO A 181 12.63 -5.98 16.66
N TYR A 182 12.02 -6.07 15.48
CA TYR A 182 11.27 -7.25 15.07
C TYR A 182 12.18 -8.48 15.02
N PHE A 183 13.31 -8.40 14.31
CA PHE A 183 14.26 -9.52 14.20
C PHE A 183 14.84 -9.92 15.56
N ALA A 184 15.22 -8.95 16.39
CA ALA A 184 15.72 -9.22 17.76
C ALA A 184 14.67 -9.97 18.60
N LYS A 185 13.41 -9.52 18.54
CA LYS A 185 12.29 -10.19 19.22
C LYS A 185 12.08 -11.63 18.73
N GLN A 186 12.11 -11.86 17.41
CA GLN A 186 11.95 -13.19 16.86
C GLN A 186 13.11 -14.12 17.20
N LYS A 187 14.36 -13.62 17.14
CA LYS A 187 15.54 -14.38 17.56
C LYS A 187 15.41 -14.84 19.02
N ALA A 188 15.05 -13.93 19.90
CA ALA A 188 14.83 -14.24 21.32
C ALA A 188 13.70 -15.29 21.52
N LYS A 189 12.57 -15.15 20.80
CA LYS A 189 11.44 -16.07 20.85
C LYS A 189 11.81 -17.49 20.37
N LEU A 190 12.68 -17.58 19.38
CA LEU A 190 13.13 -18.86 18.79
C LEU A 190 14.38 -19.43 19.51
N GLY A 191 14.92 -18.75 20.52
CA GLY A 191 16.16 -19.17 21.20
C GLY A 191 17.40 -19.10 20.31
N LEU A 192 17.39 -18.25 19.28
CA LEU A 192 18.50 -18.08 18.34
C LEU A 192 19.48 -17.02 18.86
N PRO A 193 20.78 -17.15 18.49
CA PRO A 193 21.79 -16.18 18.89
C PRO A 193 21.55 -14.82 18.23
N PRO A 194 21.96 -13.70 18.84
CA PRO A 194 21.87 -12.37 18.24
C PRO A 194 22.58 -12.27 16.87
N SER A 195 23.62 -13.09 16.65
CA SER A 195 24.35 -13.17 15.38
C SER A 195 23.62 -13.90 14.26
N GLN A 196 22.49 -14.56 14.56
CA GLN A 196 21.68 -15.23 13.52
C GLN A 196 21.34 -14.25 12.39
N LYS A 197 21.58 -14.69 11.16
CA LYS A 197 21.24 -13.89 9.98
C LYS A 197 19.72 -13.80 9.76
N ALA A 198 19.31 -12.67 9.21
CA ALA A 198 17.94 -12.40 8.78
C ALA A 198 17.97 -11.82 7.37
N ILE A 199 16.92 -12.04 6.59
CA ILE A 199 16.74 -11.45 5.25
C ILE A 199 15.72 -10.33 5.32
N TRP A 200 16.11 -9.16 4.81
CA TRP A 200 15.20 -8.06 4.57
C TRP A 200 15.12 -7.77 3.08
N GLN A 201 13.99 -8.11 2.47
CA GLN A 201 13.73 -7.92 1.05
C GLN A 201 13.02 -6.59 0.82
N ILE A 202 13.57 -5.77 -0.06
CA ILE A 202 13.09 -4.41 -0.40
C ILE A 202 13.14 -4.17 -1.90
N ASP A 203 12.34 -3.19 -2.37
CA ASP A 203 12.37 -2.79 -3.78
C ASP A 203 13.66 -2.04 -4.15
N VAL A 204 13.99 -2.08 -5.44
CA VAL A 204 15.15 -1.42 -6.06
C VAL A 204 14.90 0.08 -6.22
N TRP A 205 14.63 0.79 -5.13
CA TRP A 205 14.52 2.24 -5.13
C TRP A 205 15.87 2.91 -4.90
N SER A 206 16.03 4.16 -5.39
CA SER A 206 17.33 4.86 -5.40
C SER A 206 18.01 4.94 -4.03
N VAL A 207 17.25 5.21 -2.97
CA VAL A 207 17.77 5.29 -1.59
C VAL A 207 18.28 3.91 -1.14
N HIS A 208 17.52 2.85 -1.37
CA HIS A 208 17.89 1.49 -0.99
C HIS A 208 19.18 1.00 -1.68
N ARG A 209 19.40 1.43 -2.93
CA ARG A 209 20.59 1.07 -3.72
C ARG A 209 21.81 1.93 -3.45
N SER A 210 21.66 3.03 -2.75
CA SER A 210 22.78 3.94 -2.49
C SER A 210 23.92 3.23 -1.76
N ALA A 211 25.15 3.60 -2.10
CA ALA A 211 26.32 3.07 -1.39
C ALA A 211 26.29 3.47 0.09
N GLU A 212 25.77 4.66 0.38
CA GLU A 212 25.62 5.20 1.73
C GLU A 212 24.71 4.31 2.58
N PHE A 213 23.48 4.00 2.13
CA PHE A 213 22.56 3.15 2.88
C PHE A 213 23.10 1.73 3.08
N ARG A 214 23.66 1.14 2.01
CA ARG A 214 24.25 -0.20 2.10
C ARG A 214 25.47 -0.26 3.03
N GLY A 215 26.31 0.77 3.00
CA GLY A 215 27.45 0.91 3.93
C GLY A 215 26.97 1.00 5.37
N TRP A 216 26.01 1.88 5.62
CA TRP A 216 25.40 2.04 6.95
C TRP A 216 24.79 0.73 7.47
N MET A 217 24.04 -0.01 6.64
CA MET A 217 23.49 -1.32 7.01
C MET A 217 24.58 -2.33 7.36
N LYS A 218 25.66 -2.38 6.58
CA LYS A 218 26.79 -3.28 6.84
C LYS A 218 27.49 -2.97 8.16
N ASP A 219 27.63 -1.69 8.49
CA ASP A 219 28.36 -1.26 9.68
C ASP A 219 27.51 -1.41 10.96
N HIS A 220 26.19 -1.14 10.89
CA HIS A 220 25.31 -1.15 12.07
C HIS A 220 24.55 -2.49 12.21
N TYR A 221 24.17 -3.12 11.12
CA TYR A 221 23.33 -4.32 11.09
C TYR A 221 23.90 -5.44 10.21
N PRO A 222 25.13 -5.90 10.48
CA PRO A 222 25.82 -6.90 9.65
C PRO A 222 25.13 -8.26 9.60
N ASN A 223 24.15 -8.49 10.48
CA ASN A 223 23.35 -9.71 10.52
C ASN A 223 22.05 -9.61 9.72
N ILE A 224 21.77 -8.46 9.10
CA ILE A 224 20.61 -8.29 8.19
C ILE A 224 21.13 -8.32 6.75
N ILE A 225 20.76 -9.37 6.02
CA ILE A 225 21.06 -9.53 4.61
C ILE A 225 20.01 -8.74 3.81
N LEU A 226 20.48 -7.71 3.08
CA LEU A 226 19.61 -6.98 2.15
C LEU A 226 19.42 -7.79 0.87
N ASP A 227 18.18 -8.15 0.57
CA ASP A 227 17.79 -8.72 -0.72
C ASP A 227 16.95 -7.72 -1.51
N PHE A 228 17.25 -7.58 -2.79
CA PHE A 228 16.57 -6.63 -3.67
C PHE A 228 15.66 -7.36 -4.65
N VAL A 229 14.42 -6.88 -4.73
CA VAL A 229 13.47 -7.28 -5.77
C VAL A 229 14.10 -7.03 -7.15
N PRO A 230 14.06 -7.97 -8.10
CA PRO A 230 14.60 -7.72 -9.42
C PRO A 230 13.94 -6.53 -10.12
N GLY A 231 14.75 -5.69 -10.76
CA GLY A 231 14.26 -4.47 -11.40
C GLY A 231 13.17 -4.76 -12.44
N GLY A 232 12.06 -4.04 -12.37
CA GLY A 232 10.91 -4.23 -13.24
C GLY A 232 10.02 -5.45 -12.92
N CYS A 233 10.42 -6.31 -11.96
CA CYS A 233 9.67 -7.51 -11.60
C CYS A 233 8.77 -7.31 -10.36
N THR A 234 8.68 -6.11 -9.81
CA THR A 234 7.85 -5.78 -8.65
C THR A 234 6.43 -6.36 -8.72
N PRO A 235 5.68 -6.27 -9.86
CA PRO A 235 4.32 -6.79 -9.93
C PRO A 235 4.19 -8.31 -9.78
N VAL A 236 5.26 -9.05 -10.00
CA VAL A 236 5.28 -10.53 -9.97
C VAL A 236 6.16 -11.09 -8.87
N TRP A 237 7.09 -10.29 -8.32
CA TRP A 237 8.08 -10.78 -7.36
C TRP A 237 7.91 -10.20 -5.96
N GLN A 238 7.24 -9.07 -5.76
CA GLN A 238 7.13 -8.44 -4.44
C GLN A 238 5.84 -8.86 -3.72
N ALA A 239 5.98 -9.56 -2.58
CA ALA A 239 4.84 -10.06 -1.82
C ALA A 239 3.88 -8.95 -1.38
N CYS A 240 4.39 -7.82 -0.92
CA CYS A 240 3.57 -6.67 -0.51
C CYS A 240 2.70 -6.15 -1.67
N ASP A 241 3.25 -6.03 -2.88
CA ASP A 241 2.51 -5.51 -4.05
C ASP A 241 1.48 -6.50 -4.58
N THR A 242 1.80 -7.79 -4.58
CA THR A 242 0.92 -8.82 -5.17
C THR A 242 -0.37 -9.04 -4.39
N GLY A 243 -0.40 -8.72 -3.09
CA GLY A 243 -1.60 -8.97 -2.27
C GLY A 243 -1.88 -7.96 -1.17
N ILE A 244 -0.88 -7.65 -0.35
CA ILE A 244 -1.06 -6.85 0.88
C ILE A 244 -1.51 -5.42 0.57
N GLN A 245 -0.86 -4.74 -0.39
CA GLN A 245 -1.18 -3.34 -0.72
C GLN A 245 -2.60 -3.15 -1.25
N ARG A 246 -3.16 -4.15 -1.95
CA ARG A 246 -4.54 -4.07 -2.44
C ARG A 246 -5.53 -4.03 -1.27
N ILE A 247 -5.38 -4.92 -0.29
CA ILE A 247 -6.24 -4.98 0.90
C ILE A 247 -6.04 -3.72 1.75
N PHE A 248 -4.79 -3.29 1.92
CA PHE A 248 -4.42 -2.07 2.63
C PHE A 248 -5.12 -0.84 2.04
N LYS A 249 -4.95 -0.59 0.74
CA LYS A 249 -5.58 0.55 0.05
C LYS A 249 -7.11 0.49 0.08
N HIS A 250 -7.68 -0.70 0.00
CA HIS A 250 -9.12 -0.88 0.13
C HIS A 250 -9.62 -0.53 1.53
N SER A 251 -8.92 -0.97 2.58
CA SER A 251 -9.25 -0.63 3.96
C SER A 251 -9.18 0.88 4.22
N LEU A 252 -8.11 1.54 3.75
CA LEU A 252 -7.98 3.00 3.85
C LEU A 252 -9.12 3.73 3.16
N LYS A 253 -9.44 3.35 1.93
CA LYS A 253 -10.53 3.95 1.18
C LYS A 253 -11.87 3.79 1.90
N ARG A 254 -12.14 2.62 2.45
CA ARG A 254 -13.36 2.36 3.23
C ARG A 254 -13.42 3.24 4.47
N SER A 255 -12.32 3.37 5.20
CA SER A 255 -12.24 4.22 6.40
C SER A 255 -12.47 5.70 6.08
N TYR A 256 -11.84 6.21 5.02
CA TYR A 256 -12.06 7.58 4.55
C TYR A 256 -13.54 7.83 4.17
N HIS A 257 -14.16 6.90 3.43
CA HIS A 257 -15.59 7.05 3.07
C HIS A 257 -16.48 7.01 4.31
N GLN A 258 -16.17 6.16 5.30
CA GLN A 258 -16.94 6.10 6.54
C GLN A 258 -16.86 7.42 7.30
N ASP A 259 -15.71 8.06 7.36
CA ASP A 259 -15.55 9.36 8.02
C ASP A 259 -16.35 10.45 7.30
N ILE A 260 -16.38 10.44 5.95
CA ILE A 260 -17.22 11.36 5.17
C ILE A 260 -18.70 11.15 5.49
N VAL A 261 -19.18 9.91 5.46
CA VAL A 261 -20.58 9.58 5.75
C VAL A 261 -20.96 10.04 7.15
N THR A 262 -20.09 9.73 8.14
CA THR A 262 -20.32 10.14 9.53
C THR A 262 -20.39 11.67 9.67
N ALA A 263 -19.49 12.41 8.99
CA ALA A 263 -19.47 13.86 9.03
C ALA A 263 -20.72 14.48 8.37
N ILE A 264 -21.19 13.89 7.28
CA ILE A 264 -22.41 14.33 6.58
C ILE A 264 -23.64 14.08 7.44
N LEU A 265 -23.81 12.87 7.99
CA LEU A 265 -24.96 12.52 8.82
C LEU A 265 -25.05 13.43 10.04
N LYS A 266 -23.94 13.70 10.71
CA LYS A 266 -23.90 14.63 11.83
C LYS A 266 -24.38 16.04 11.45
N GLN A 267 -23.90 16.58 10.31
CA GLN A 267 -24.33 17.91 9.84
C GLN A 267 -25.82 17.94 9.48
N MET A 268 -26.38 16.84 8.96
CA MET A 268 -27.81 16.73 8.69
C MET A 268 -28.62 16.69 9.99
N GLU A 269 -28.16 15.97 11.01
CA GLU A 269 -28.80 15.94 12.34
C GLU A 269 -28.75 17.30 13.04
N ASP A 270 -27.63 18.04 12.87
CA ASP A 270 -27.46 19.39 13.41
C ASP A 270 -28.25 20.46 12.62
N GLY A 271 -29.00 20.09 11.57
CA GLY A 271 -29.82 21.01 10.78
C GLY A 271 -29.06 22.03 9.94
N THR A 272 -27.82 21.67 9.52
CA THR A 272 -26.96 22.59 8.76
C THR A 272 -27.45 22.72 7.31
N ASP A 273 -27.74 23.93 6.84
CA ASP A 273 -28.25 24.22 5.48
C ASP A 273 -27.27 23.84 4.34
N ALA A 274 -25.95 23.84 4.61
CA ALA A 274 -24.92 23.55 3.63
C ALA A 274 -23.93 22.51 4.16
N ILE A 275 -24.03 21.30 3.67
CA ILE A 275 -23.13 20.20 4.02
C ILE A 275 -21.73 20.44 3.44
N ARG A 276 -20.72 20.48 4.31
CA ARG A 276 -19.32 20.67 3.92
C ARG A 276 -18.43 19.64 4.60
N VAL A 277 -17.64 18.93 3.80
CA VAL A 277 -16.62 18.03 4.32
C VAL A 277 -15.32 18.80 4.49
N ASP A 278 -14.78 18.82 5.71
CA ASP A 278 -13.51 19.49 5.99
C ASP A 278 -12.35 18.64 5.41
N LYS A 279 -11.71 19.19 4.38
CA LYS A 279 -10.56 18.57 3.71
C LYS A 279 -9.24 19.30 4.00
N ARG A 280 -9.17 20.09 5.07
CA ARG A 280 -7.90 20.71 5.48
C ARG A 280 -6.87 19.64 5.81
N LEU A 281 -5.63 19.86 5.39
CA LEU A 281 -4.57 18.87 5.47
C LEU A 281 -4.30 18.39 6.91
N GLY A 282 -4.37 19.27 7.90
CA GLY A 282 -4.21 18.90 9.32
C GLY A 282 -5.26 17.89 9.76
N ILE A 283 -6.55 18.11 9.40
CA ILE A 283 -7.64 17.20 9.73
C ILE A 283 -7.44 15.82 9.07
N LEU A 284 -7.09 15.83 7.79
CA LEU A 284 -6.83 14.59 7.05
C LEU A 284 -5.64 13.81 7.60
N ARG A 285 -4.60 14.50 8.08
CA ARG A 285 -3.46 13.87 8.77
C ARG A 285 -3.90 13.19 10.05
N ASP A 286 -4.68 13.86 10.89
CA ASP A 286 -5.16 13.28 12.14
C ASP A 286 -6.10 12.09 11.88
N GLN A 287 -6.99 12.19 10.91
CA GLN A 287 -7.86 11.09 10.49
C GLN A 287 -7.05 9.89 9.94
N SER A 288 -5.93 10.13 9.27
CA SER A 288 -5.09 9.07 8.71
C SER A 288 -4.58 8.08 9.76
N VAL A 289 -4.42 8.49 11.02
CA VAL A 289 -4.03 7.60 12.12
C VAL A 289 -5.05 6.48 12.31
N SER A 290 -6.33 6.85 12.42
CA SER A 290 -7.42 5.87 12.55
C SER A 290 -7.56 4.98 11.31
N TRP A 291 -7.35 5.51 10.11
CA TRP A 291 -7.36 4.70 8.88
C TRP A 291 -6.25 3.66 8.87
N LEU A 292 -5.03 4.06 9.25
CA LEU A 292 -3.88 3.16 9.35
C LEU A 292 -4.08 2.10 10.43
N TRP A 293 -4.65 2.48 11.57
CA TRP A 293 -4.97 1.53 12.63
C TRP A 293 -5.96 0.46 12.19
N LYS A 294 -7.07 0.87 11.58
CA LYS A 294 -8.08 -0.06 11.02
C LYS A 294 -7.51 -0.94 9.92
N ALA A 295 -6.64 -0.39 9.08
CA ALA A 295 -5.97 -1.16 8.04
C ALA A 295 -5.04 -2.21 8.62
N HIS A 296 -4.27 -1.86 9.65
CA HIS A 296 -3.41 -2.80 10.38
C HIS A 296 -4.23 -3.94 11.00
N GLN A 297 -5.31 -3.62 11.72
CA GLN A 297 -6.19 -4.62 12.30
C GLN A 297 -6.81 -5.55 11.25
N THR A 298 -7.12 -5.02 10.06
CA THR A 298 -7.67 -5.81 8.95
C THR A 298 -6.64 -6.77 8.37
N LEU A 299 -5.38 -6.32 8.25
CA LEU A 299 -4.28 -7.06 7.65
C LEU A 299 -3.57 -8.00 8.62
N ASN A 300 -3.55 -7.66 9.92
CA ASN A 300 -2.83 -8.42 10.95
C ASN A 300 -3.53 -9.75 11.28
N LYS A 301 -3.62 -10.58 10.25
CA LYS A 301 -4.19 -11.92 10.28
C LYS A 301 -3.22 -12.86 9.57
N PRO A 302 -2.66 -13.84 10.30
CA PRO A 302 -1.64 -14.73 9.73
C PRO A 302 -2.09 -15.40 8.42
N GLU A 303 -3.36 -15.75 8.30
CA GLU A 303 -3.92 -16.37 7.10
C GLU A 303 -3.91 -15.44 5.88
N ILE A 304 -4.07 -14.12 6.07
CA ILE A 304 -3.98 -13.13 4.99
C ILE A 304 -2.54 -12.99 4.54
N VAL A 305 -1.62 -12.79 5.49
CA VAL A 305 -0.20 -12.58 5.19
C VAL A 305 0.42 -13.84 4.57
N LYS A 306 0.18 -15.03 5.16
CA LYS A 306 0.68 -16.30 4.62
C LYS A 306 0.15 -16.61 3.22
N LYS A 307 -1.13 -16.33 2.95
CA LYS A 307 -1.72 -16.55 1.61
C LYS A 307 -0.99 -15.76 0.52
N VAL A 308 -0.56 -14.55 0.82
CA VAL A 308 0.21 -13.73 -0.13
C VAL A 308 1.58 -14.35 -0.39
N HIS A 309 2.27 -14.81 0.65
CA HIS A 309 3.56 -15.50 0.50
C HIS A 309 3.44 -16.84 -0.22
N THR A 310 2.38 -17.62 0.04
CA THR A 310 2.14 -18.89 -0.66
C THR A 310 1.90 -18.69 -2.15
N PHE A 311 1.11 -17.67 -2.52
CA PHE A 311 0.88 -17.31 -3.91
C PHE A 311 2.19 -16.90 -4.61
N TYR A 312 3.03 -16.15 -3.93
CA TYR A 312 4.37 -15.79 -4.35
C TYR A 312 5.26 -17.02 -4.61
N CYS A 313 5.30 -17.98 -3.68
CA CYS A 313 6.06 -19.24 -3.84
C CYS A 313 5.49 -20.10 -4.99
N THR A 314 4.17 -20.16 -5.15
CA THR A 314 3.53 -21.00 -6.19
C THR A 314 3.78 -20.43 -7.59
N LEU A 315 3.70 -19.12 -7.78
CA LEU A 315 4.06 -18.48 -9.06
C LEU A 315 5.52 -18.76 -9.45
N ASN A 316 6.42 -18.79 -8.45
CA ASN A 316 7.83 -19.05 -8.69
C ASN A 316 8.14 -20.53 -8.96
N ILE A 317 7.36 -21.46 -8.40
CA ILE A 317 7.50 -22.89 -8.65
C ILE A 317 6.93 -23.25 -10.05
N THR A 318 5.85 -22.61 -10.50
CA THR A 318 5.32 -22.83 -11.86
C THR A 318 6.28 -22.28 -12.95
N CYS A 319 7.05 -21.24 -12.67
CA CYS A 319 8.18 -20.82 -13.53
C CYS A 319 9.33 -21.86 -13.51
N SER A 320 9.41 -22.74 -12.53
CA SER A 320 10.51 -23.71 -12.34
C SER A 320 10.32 -25.02 -13.13
N HIS A 321 9.35 -25.17 -14.03
CA HIS A 321 9.30 -26.30 -14.97
C HIS A 321 10.52 -26.38 -15.92
N HIS A 322 11.46 -25.46 -15.80
CA HIS A 322 12.76 -25.45 -16.49
C HIS A 322 13.96 -25.50 -15.51
N LEU A 323 13.79 -26.02 -14.29
CA LEU A 323 14.94 -26.27 -13.42
C LEU A 323 15.83 -27.34 -14.05
N PRO A 324 17.17 -27.13 -14.11
CA PRO A 324 18.08 -28.20 -14.51
C PRO A 324 17.94 -29.38 -13.55
N PRO A 325 18.06 -30.63 -14.05
CA PRO A 325 17.91 -31.83 -13.22
C PRO A 325 18.98 -31.83 -12.11
N GLY A 326 18.55 -31.84 -10.86
CA GLY A 326 19.44 -31.92 -9.69
C GLY A 326 19.13 -30.98 -8.53
N ILE A 327 18.16 -30.05 -8.66
CA ILE A 327 17.75 -29.20 -7.54
C ILE A 327 16.55 -29.88 -6.83
N PRO A 328 16.68 -30.29 -5.56
CA PRO A 328 15.58 -30.93 -4.84
C PRO A 328 14.46 -29.93 -4.60
N ALA A 329 13.22 -30.36 -4.80
CA ALA A 329 12.03 -29.58 -4.45
C ALA A 329 12.05 -29.29 -2.93
N VAL A 330 12.12 -28.01 -2.57
CA VAL A 330 12.03 -27.59 -1.16
C VAL A 330 10.57 -27.71 -0.74
N SER A 331 10.22 -28.76 -0.02
CA SER A 331 8.91 -28.87 0.61
C SER A 331 8.92 -28.06 1.91
N TYR A 332 8.21 -26.98 1.93
CA TYR A 332 7.88 -26.28 3.18
C TYR A 332 6.79 -27.10 3.91
N ARG A 333 7.15 -27.70 5.04
CA ARG A 333 6.20 -28.19 6.05
C ARG A 333 5.87 -27.10 7.07
#